data_57f3dbdd2dc605c865ed9cabf55491af
#
_entry.id   57f3dbdd2dc605c865ed9cabf55491af
#
_cell.length_a   1.000
_cell.length_b   1.000
_cell.length_c   1.000
_cell.angle_alpha   90.00
_cell.angle_beta   90.00
_cell.angle_gamma   90.00
#
_symmetry.space_group_name_H-M   'P 1'
#
loop_
_entity.id
_entity.type
_entity.pdbx_description
1 polymer ?
#
loop_
_entity_poly.entity_id
_entity_poly.type
_entity_poly.pdbx_seq_one_letter_code
_entity_poly.pdbx_strand_id
1 'polypeptide(L)'
;MNRNVLALLLRPAPGQNSVLALPVVAFGIVTTLVLTVVGGAQSFWGWTDEYAPLYQALAAIALVLLVVPLMSLGGAAARLSARRRDERLSTLRLLGVSPAGVTVATVAESALVAAVGALAGVLGHLAISPFIGLIPFRGEPLGFGAVVLGPVQIAVVFAGVLLLASASAVIGLRRVVISPLGVRTRITVSSVHWIRALIAGGAIAIAFVLIKVFPSIGGLVTTIVVIAALFGAALAVLNVVGPWVLKVAASRQLRRAELPERLLAARIVLDSPKAAWRQVGGIAMASFMAVFAGTGVALMNVMTGPDASATDFALARDIRTGLIITLIGSFLMVAASVGVNQASDVLDQRELHRSLHHLGMPLETVDRARRRAIMSPLLVTAIGSAVVAAILVFPLVGIALITAPLSLLTIAAVVSVGIGVVWASTWATRPLLQAAFQTA
;
A
#
# COMPACT_ATOMS: atom_id res chain seq x y z
N MET A 1 35.48 7.67 14.86
CA MET A 1 35.59 6.53 13.90
C MET A 1 36.36 7.02 12.68
N ASN A 2 37.45 6.35 12.33
CA ASN A 2 38.32 6.77 11.21
C ASN A 2 37.58 6.69 9.87
N ARG A 3 37.66 7.69 8.98
CA ARG A 3 37.01 7.70 7.64
C ARG A 3 37.31 6.44 6.83
N ASN A 4 38.51 5.90 6.96
CA ASN A 4 38.95 4.68 6.27
C ASN A 4 38.22 3.43 6.76
N VAL A 5 37.91 3.33 8.05
CA VAL A 5 37.13 2.25 8.63
C VAL A 5 35.68 2.31 8.14
N LEU A 6 35.11 3.51 8.04
CA LEU A 6 33.76 3.73 7.50
C LEU A 6 33.67 3.32 6.02
N ALA A 7 34.68 3.70 5.21
CA ALA A 7 34.77 3.33 3.80
C ALA A 7 34.93 1.82 3.58
N LEU A 8 35.67 1.13 4.44
CA LEU A 8 35.81 -0.33 4.42
C LEU A 8 34.51 -1.05 4.82
N LEU A 9 33.79 -0.49 5.80
CA LEU A 9 32.50 -1.05 6.26
C LEU A 9 31.37 -0.86 5.23
N LEU A 10 31.48 0.17 4.38
CA LEU A 10 30.54 0.44 3.31
C LEU A 10 30.83 -0.35 2.01
N ARG A 11 31.98 -1.02 1.90
CA ARG A 11 32.25 -1.88 0.73
C ARG A 11 31.38 -3.13 0.76
N PRO A 12 30.60 -3.39 -0.30
CA PRO A 12 29.85 -4.63 -0.42
C PRO A 12 30.82 -5.82 -0.51
N ALA A 13 30.55 -6.87 0.26
CA ALA A 13 31.30 -8.11 0.14
C ALA A 13 31.00 -8.78 -1.21
N PRO A 14 31.98 -9.49 -1.82
CA PRO A 14 31.76 -10.23 -3.06
C PRO A 14 30.59 -11.20 -2.90
N GLY A 15 29.59 -11.15 -3.83
CA GLY A 15 28.39 -11.98 -3.77
C GLY A 15 27.16 -11.33 -3.11
N GLN A 16 27.27 -10.15 -2.47
CA GLN A 16 26.15 -9.46 -1.83
C GLN A 16 25.37 -8.50 -2.76
N ASN A 17 25.75 -8.37 -4.02
CA ASN A 17 25.16 -7.40 -4.95
C ASN A 17 23.64 -7.65 -5.17
N SER A 18 23.22 -8.91 -5.29
CA SER A 18 21.79 -9.26 -5.41
C SER A 18 21.00 -8.95 -4.15
N VAL A 19 21.66 -8.95 -3.00
CA VAL A 19 21.08 -8.72 -1.68
C VAL A 19 20.81 -7.22 -1.46
N LEU A 20 21.69 -6.34 -1.94
CA LEU A 20 21.54 -4.88 -1.85
C LEU A 20 20.60 -4.33 -2.93
N ALA A 21 20.48 -5.02 -4.06
CA ALA A 21 19.59 -4.59 -5.15
C ALA A 21 18.13 -4.48 -4.73
N LEU A 22 17.64 -5.39 -3.88
CA LEU A 22 16.21 -5.44 -3.52
C LEU A 22 15.73 -4.21 -2.73
N PRO A 23 16.44 -3.71 -1.67
CA PRO A 23 16.09 -2.45 -1.02
C PRO A 23 16.20 -1.24 -1.96
N VAL A 24 17.20 -1.19 -2.83
CA VAL A 24 17.37 -0.12 -3.83
C VAL A 24 16.15 -0.08 -4.77
N VAL A 25 15.75 -1.23 -5.30
CA VAL A 25 14.56 -1.35 -6.15
C VAL A 25 13.30 -0.96 -5.39
N ALA A 26 13.15 -1.39 -4.13
CA ALA A 26 12.01 -1.04 -3.30
C ALA A 26 11.89 0.48 -3.08
N PHE A 27 12.97 1.16 -2.72
CA PHE A 27 12.98 2.63 -2.60
C PHE A 27 12.79 3.33 -3.94
N GLY A 28 13.31 2.75 -5.04
CA GLY A 28 13.08 3.24 -6.39
C GLY A 28 11.59 3.24 -6.75
N ILE A 29 10.92 2.12 -6.55
CA ILE A 29 9.47 1.99 -6.80
C ILE A 29 8.67 2.97 -5.93
N VAL A 30 8.99 3.07 -4.62
CA VAL A 30 8.35 4.03 -3.71
C VAL A 30 8.48 5.43 -4.25
N THR A 31 9.70 5.86 -4.58
CA THR A 31 9.97 7.22 -5.03
C THR A 31 9.31 7.51 -6.38
N THR A 32 9.37 6.59 -7.33
CA THR A 32 8.67 6.71 -8.62
C THR A 32 7.18 6.94 -8.41
N LEU A 33 6.53 6.09 -7.60
CA LEU A 33 5.08 6.18 -7.39
C LEU A 33 4.68 7.44 -6.64
N VAL A 34 5.47 7.85 -5.61
CA VAL A 34 5.22 9.10 -4.88
C VAL A 34 5.31 10.30 -5.81
N LEU A 35 6.41 10.42 -6.55
CA LEU A 35 6.61 11.54 -7.47
C LEU A 35 5.54 11.58 -8.55
N THR A 36 5.16 10.43 -9.12
CA THR A 36 4.14 10.35 -10.17
C THR A 36 2.75 10.75 -9.64
N VAL A 37 2.39 10.30 -8.45
CA VAL A 37 1.10 10.64 -7.84
C VAL A 37 1.04 12.10 -7.44
N VAL A 38 2.09 12.63 -6.82
CA VAL A 38 2.16 14.04 -6.43
C VAL A 38 2.23 14.95 -7.65
N GLY A 39 3.00 14.58 -8.68
CA GLY A 39 3.10 15.31 -9.94
C GLY A 39 1.76 15.35 -10.70
N GLY A 40 1.09 14.20 -10.80
CA GLY A 40 -0.25 14.13 -11.39
C GLY A 40 -1.29 14.98 -10.63
N ALA A 41 -1.24 14.95 -9.30
CA ALA A 41 -2.13 15.79 -8.50
C ALA A 41 -1.81 17.29 -8.65
N GLN A 42 -0.53 17.66 -8.67
CA GLN A 42 -0.08 19.05 -8.79
C GLN A 42 -0.54 19.70 -10.10
N SER A 43 -0.73 18.94 -11.17
CA SER A 43 -1.16 19.49 -12.47
C SER A 43 -2.44 20.32 -12.38
N PHE A 44 -3.32 20.00 -11.42
CA PHE A 44 -4.59 20.71 -11.20
C PHE A 44 -4.42 22.04 -10.45
N TRP A 45 -3.30 22.29 -9.78
CA TRP A 45 -3.04 23.55 -9.06
C TRP A 45 -2.68 24.71 -9.99
N GLY A 46 -2.31 24.43 -11.23
CA GLY A 46 -2.10 25.45 -12.27
C GLY A 46 -3.39 26.01 -12.87
N TRP A 47 -4.54 25.42 -12.58
CA TRP A 47 -5.82 25.87 -13.12
C TRP A 47 -6.44 26.97 -12.23
N THR A 48 -7.05 28.00 -12.87
CA THR A 48 -7.55 29.20 -12.19
C THR A 48 -9.01 29.53 -12.52
N ASP A 49 -9.68 28.67 -13.28
CA ASP A 49 -11.08 28.84 -13.69
C ASP A 49 -12.07 28.42 -12.59
N GLU A 50 -13.36 28.61 -12.84
CA GLU A 50 -14.46 28.36 -11.91
C GLU A 50 -14.48 26.91 -11.38
N TYR A 51 -14.10 25.92 -12.19
CA TYR A 51 -14.06 24.50 -11.81
C TYR A 51 -12.74 24.07 -11.15
N ALA A 52 -11.70 24.89 -11.17
CA ALA A 52 -10.38 24.57 -10.60
C ALA A 52 -10.46 24.11 -9.14
N PRO A 53 -11.23 24.76 -8.22
CA PRO A 53 -11.32 24.32 -6.83
C PRO A 53 -11.89 22.89 -6.68
N LEU A 54 -12.80 22.50 -7.57
CA LEU A 54 -13.37 21.15 -7.56
C LEU A 54 -12.33 20.10 -7.95
N TYR A 55 -11.57 20.33 -9.03
CA TYR A 55 -10.50 19.43 -9.44
C TYR A 55 -9.39 19.32 -8.37
N GLN A 56 -9.01 20.44 -7.76
CA GLN A 56 -8.05 20.47 -6.66
C GLN A 56 -8.54 19.67 -5.45
N ALA A 57 -9.82 19.82 -5.08
CA ALA A 57 -10.43 19.07 -3.98
C ALA A 57 -10.44 17.54 -4.28
N LEU A 58 -10.82 17.15 -5.49
CA LEU A 58 -10.81 15.75 -5.92
C LEU A 58 -9.40 15.17 -5.93
N ALA A 59 -8.41 15.92 -6.42
CA ALA A 59 -7.00 15.51 -6.38
C ALA A 59 -6.48 15.38 -4.95
N ALA A 60 -6.85 16.30 -4.05
CA ALA A 60 -6.49 16.20 -2.63
C ALA A 60 -7.12 14.95 -1.97
N ILE A 61 -8.37 14.64 -2.26
CA ILE A 61 -9.03 13.41 -1.79
C ILE A 61 -8.30 12.18 -2.32
N ALA A 62 -7.95 12.16 -3.61
CA ALA A 62 -7.17 11.06 -4.21
C ALA A 62 -5.80 10.87 -3.53
N LEU A 63 -5.09 11.96 -3.25
CA LEU A 63 -3.83 11.92 -2.50
C LEU A 63 -4.01 11.32 -1.10
N VAL A 64 -5.03 11.76 -0.35
CA VAL A 64 -5.32 11.23 1.00
C VAL A 64 -5.62 9.72 0.94
N LEU A 65 -6.37 9.28 -0.06
CA LEU A 65 -6.68 7.85 -0.25
C LEU A 65 -5.44 7.01 -0.54
N LEU A 66 -4.47 7.57 -1.26
CA LEU A 66 -3.21 6.89 -1.59
C LEU A 66 -2.18 6.90 -0.45
N VAL A 67 -2.38 7.69 0.62
CA VAL A 67 -1.47 7.74 1.78
C VAL A 67 -1.30 6.35 2.41
N VAL A 68 -2.38 5.59 2.60
CA VAL A 68 -2.29 4.28 3.27
C VAL A 68 -1.54 3.23 2.44
N PRO A 69 -1.85 3.02 1.14
CA PRO A 69 -1.02 2.16 0.28
C PRO A 69 0.44 2.61 0.23
N LEU A 70 0.67 3.92 0.15
CA LEU A 70 2.00 4.51 0.10
C LEU A 70 2.79 4.25 1.39
N MET A 71 2.19 4.46 2.55
CA MET A 71 2.81 4.16 3.84
C MET A 71 3.09 2.66 4.02
N SER A 72 2.21 1.80 3.51
CA SER A 72 2.45 0.35 3.49
C SER A 72 3.70 0.01 2.67
N LEU A 73 3.81 0.56 1.47
CA LEU A 73 4.93 0.34 0.56
C LEU A 73 6.25 0.92 1.12
N GLY A 74 6.24 2.18 1.57
CA GLY A 74 7.41 2.82 2.17
C GLY A 74 7.88 2.08 3.43
N GLY A 75 6.94 1.67 4.27
CA GLY A 75 7.22 0.83 5.44
C GLY A 75 7.78 -0.55 5.08
N ALA A 76 7.37 -1.15 3.97
CA ALA A 76 7.93 -2.42 3.48
C ALA A 76 9.39 -2.23 3.04
N ALA A 77 9.68 -1.22 2.23
CA ALA A 77 11.03 -0.88 1.79
C ALA A 77 11.98 -0.61 2.98
N ALA A 78 11.51 0.18 3.93
CA ALA A 78 12.27 0.53 5.13
C ALA A 78 12.56 -0.70 6.03
N ARG A 79 11.58 -1.58 6.24
CA ARG A 79 11.77 -2.84 6.98
C ARG A 79 12.76 -3.77 6.30
N LEU A 80 12.66 -3.91 4.98
CA LEU A 80 13.59 -4.72 4.19
C LEU A 80 15.03 -4.24 4.37
N SER A 81 15.24 -2.92 4.34
CA SER A 81 16.55 -2.32 4.59
C SER A 81 17.05 -2.55 6.03
N ALA A 82 16.18 -2.50 7.05
CA ALA A 82 16.55 -2.63 8.45
C ALA A 82 16.92 -4.08 8.85
N ARG A 83 16.13 -5.08 8.43
CA ARG A 83 16.27 -6.49 8.88
C ARG A 83 17.59 -7.14 8.50
N ARG A 84 18.16 -6.79 7.36
CA ARG A 84 19.40 -7.41 6.85
C ARG A 84 20.68 -7.08 7.62
N ARG A 85 20.59 -6.18 8.60
CA ARG A 85 21.75 -5.66 9.33
C ARG A 85 21.96 -6.31 10.67
N ASP A 86 20.93 -6.95 11.22
CA ASP A 86 21.00 -7.50 12.57
C ASP A 86 22.12 -8.53 12.74
N GLU A 87 22.40 -9.35 11.73
CA GLU A 87 23.51 -10.33 11.74
C GLU A 87 24.88 -9.66 11.70
N ARG A 88 25.04 -8.63 10.87
CA ARG A 88 26.31 -7.90 10.72
C ARG A 88 26.61 -7.01 11.94
N LEU A 89 25.56 -6.50 12.59
CA LEU A 89 25.68 -5.67 13.79
C LEU A 89 26.15 -6.47 15.00
N SER A 90 25.72 -7.72 15.14
CA SER A 90 26.20 -8.61 16.21
C SER A 90 27.71 -8.86 16.06
N THR A 91 28.19 -9.10 14.85
CA THR A 91 29.61 -9.33 14.56
C THR A 91 30.45 -8.08 14.85
N LEU A 92 30.00 -6.89 14.46
CA LEU A 92 30.69 -5.61 14.73
C LEU A 92 30.78 -5.30 16.23
N ARG A 93 29.75 -5.67 17.01
CA ARG A 93 29.78 -5.53 18.47
C ARG A 93 30.80 -6.48 19.11
N LEU A 94 30.88 -7.72 18.62
CA LEU A 94 31.91 -8.68 19.07
C LEU A 94 33.34 -8.19 18.77
N LEU A 95 33.50 -7.39 17.70
CA LEU A 95 34.78 -6.74 17.35
C LEU A 95 35.03 -5.44 18.13
N GLY A 96 34.20 -5.09 19.14
CA GLY A 96 34.43 -3.97 20.05
C GLY A 96 33.99 -2.60 19.53
N VAL A 97 33.20 -2.53 18.46
CA VAL A 97 32.65 -1.25 17.96
C VAL A 97 31.61 -0.70 18.94
N SER A 98 31.72 0.57 19.31
CA SER A 98 30.78 1.22 20.23
C SER A 98 29.35 1.24 19.69
N PRO A 99 28.32 1.19 20.55
CA PRO A 99 26.89 1.24 20.13
C PRO A 99 26.57 2.45 19.25
N ALA A 100 27.15 3.63 19.57
CA ALA A 100 26.99 4.83 18.77
C ALA A 100 27.62 4.70 17.38
N GLY A 101 28.81 4.11 17.28
CA GLY A 101 29.51 3.86 16.03
C GLY A 101 28.70 2.93 15.10
N VAL A 102 28.13 1.88 15.68
CA VAL A 102 27.24 0.94 14.98
C VAL A 102 25.99 1.66 14.46
N THR A 103 25.37 2.49 15.30
CA THR A 103 24.18 3.26 14.92
C THR A 103 24.46 4.20 13.74
N VAL A 104 25.55 4.97 13.81
CA VAL A 104 25.92 5.91 12.74
C VAL A 104 26.21 5.18 11.43
N ALA A 105 26.97 4.07 11.47
CA ALA A 105 27.26 3.29 10.28
C ALA A 105 25.98 2.73 9.64
N THR A 106 25.07 2.23 10.46
CA THR A 106 23.80 1.65 10.01
C THR A 106 22.87 2.70 9.37
N VAL A 107 22.76 3.88 9.99
CA VAL A 107 21.94 4.97 9.45
C VAL A 107 22.53 5.49 8.14
N ALA A 108 23.87 5.65 8.09
CA ALA A 108 24.56 6.09 6.87
C ALA A 108 24.36 5.10 5.71
N GLU A 109 24.49 3.79 5.96
CA GLU A 109 24.24 2.77 4.95
C GLU A 109 22.78 2.77 4.49
N SER A 110 21.79 2.94 5.42
CA SER A 110 20.38 3.07 5.07
C SER A 110 20.11 4.24 4.17
N ALA A 111 20.66 5.41 4.55
CA ALA A 111 20.50 6.63 3.79
C ALA A 111 21.11 6.50 2.39
N LEU A 112 22.25 5.82 2.26
CA LEU A 112 22.94 5.62 1.00
C LEU A 112 22.14 4.71 0.07
N VAL A 113 21.63 3.57 0.57
CA VAL A 113 20.76 2.66 -0.19
C VAL A 113 19.47 3.36 -0.61
N ALA A 114 18.86 4.14 0.29
CA ALA A 114 17.68 4.91 -0.01
C ALA A 114 17.95 6.03 -1.03
N ALA A 115 19.11 6.70 -0.96
CA ALA A 115 19.52 7.73 -1.91
C ALA A 115 19.68 7.16 -3.33
N VAL A 116 20.38 6.02 -3.47
CA VAL A 116 20.53 5.35 -4.77
C VAL A 116 19.16 4.92 -5.31
N GLY A 117 18.31 4.32 -4.46
CA GLY A 117 16.96 3.95 -4.83
C GLY A 117 16.10 5.16 -5.23
N ALA A 118 16.15 6.24 -4.46
CA ALA A 118 15.42 7.47 -4.74
C ALA A 118 15.88 8.13 -6.05
N LEU A 119 17.17 8.14 -6.35
CA LEU A 119 17.70 8.62 -7.64
C LEU A 119 17.14 7.78 -8.80
N ALA A 120 17.18 6.45 -8.67
CA ALA A 120 16.55 5.55 -9.67
C ALA A 120 15.04 5.84 -9.78
N GLY A 121 14.38 6.16 -8.67
CA GLY A 121 12.96 6.52 -8.65
C GLY A 121 12.65 7.84 -9.35
N VAL A 122 13.52 8.85 -9.24
CA VAL A 122 13.41 10.10 -10.02
C VAL A 122 13.49 9.81 -11.52
N LEU A 123 14.44 8.97 -11.95
CA LEU A 123 14.55 8.56 -13.35
C LEU A 123 13.29 7.79 -13.78
N GLY A 124 12.78 6.91 -12.94
CA GLY A 124 11.51 6.19 -13.19
C GLY A 124 10.32 7.13 -13.34
N HIS A 125 10.20 8.16 -12.50
CA HIS A 125 9.17 9.20 -12.62
C HIS A 125 9.29 9.94 -13.97
N LEU A 126 10.48 10.39 -14.32
CA LEU A 126 10.71 11.06 -15.61
C LEU A 126 10.38 10.18 -16.82
N ALA A 127 10.65 8.88 -16.73
CA ALA A 127 10.32 7.92 -17.77
C ALA A 127 8.80 7.67 -17.90
N ILE A 128 8.04 7.71 -16.79
CA ILE A 128 6.59 7.47 -16.77
C ILE A 128 5.80 8.76 -17.06
N SER A 129 6.31 9.94 -16.71
CA SER A 129 5.63 11.22 -16.85
C SER A 129 5.08 11.53 -18.26
N PRO A 130 5.75 11.17 -19.38
CA PRO A 130 5.18 11.36 -20.71
C PRO A 130 3.87 10.59 -20.90
N PHE A 131 3.79 9.36 -20.39
CA PHE A 131 2.57 8.52 -20.51
C PHE A 131 1.43 9.07 -19.66
N ILE A 132 1.73 9.55 -18.46
CA ILE A 132 0.75 10.21 -17.59
C ILE A 132 0.26 11.52 -18.22
N GLY A 133 1.17 12.29 -18.83
CA GLY A 133 0.85 13.53 -19.53
C GLY A 133 -0.08 13.34 -20.76
N LEU A 134 -0.19 12.14 -21.32
CA LEU A 134 -1.13 11.82 -22.40
C LEU A 134 -2.56 11.62 -21.91
N ILE A 135 -2.79 11.49 -20.59
CA ILE A 135 -4.13 11.26 -20.05
C ILE A 135 -4.96 12.54 -20.26
N PRO A 136 -6.13 12.44 -20.92
CA PRO A 136 -6.93 13.60 -21.21
C PRO A 136 -7.75 14.03 -19.97
N PHE A 137 -7.70 15.33 -19.67
CA PHE A 137 -8.60 16.02 -18.77
C PHE A 137 -9.15 17.27 -19.50
N ARG A 138 -10.43 17.54 -19.33
CA ARG A 138 -11.14 18.61 -20.07
C ARG A 138 -11.04 18.50 -21.60
N GLY A 139 -10.81 17.29 -22.09
CA GLY A 139 -10.68 17.02 -23.53
C GLY A 139 -9.26 17.20 -24.10
N GLU A 140 -8.30 17.70 -23.31
CA GLU A 140 -6.92 17.90 -23.70
C GLU A 140 -5.96 17.08 -22.84
N PRO A 141 -4.81 16.58 -23.37
CA PRO A 141 -3.78 15.92 -22.58
C PRO A 141 -3.26 16.86 -21.48
N LEU A 142 -3.00 16.32 -20.28
CA LEU A 142 -2.42 17.11 -19.17
C LEU A 142 -1.08 17.76 -19.55
N GLY A 143 -0.34 17.13 -20.45
CA GLY A 143 1.00 17.57 -20.86
C GLY A 143 2.11 17.10 -19.93
N PHE A 144 3.28 16.83 -20.51
CA PHE A 144 4.47 16.39 -19.78
C PHE A 144 4.90 17.39 -18.70
N GLY A 145 4.94 18.69 -19.04
CA GLY A 145 5.41 19.73 -18.14
C GLY A 145 4.53 19.94 -16.89
N ALA A 146 3.23 19.63 -16.98
CA ALA A 146 2.31 19.74 -15.86
C ALA A 146 2.49 18.59 -14.84
N VAL A 147 2.91 17.41 -15.31
CA VAL A 147 3.08 16.21 -14.47
C VAL A 147 4.46 16.17 -13.81
N VAL A 148 5.48 16.72 -14.47
CA VAL A 148 6.86 16.73 -13.92
C VAL A 148 6.96 17.73 -12.80
N LEU A 149 7.39 17.24 -11.64
CA LEU A 149 7.61 18.05 -10.45
C LEU A 149 8.83 18.95 -10.62
N GLY A 150 8.76 20.15 -10.07
CA GLY A 150 9.90 21.07 -10.00
C GLY A 150 11.05 20.53 -9.12
N PRO A 151 12.26 21.04 -9.28
CA PRO A 151 13.43 20.55 -8.54
C PRO A 151 13.27 20.59 -7.01
N VAL A 152 12.56 21.59 -6.50
CA VAL A 152 12.32 21.75 -5.05
C VAL A 152 11.41 20.61 -4.53
N GLN A 153 10.32 20.31 -5.24
CA GLN A 153 9.40 19.24 -4.85
C GLN A 153 10.07 17.87 -4.93
N ILE A 154 10.88 17.62 -5.98
CA ILE A 154 11.70 16.41 -6.10
C ILE A 154 12.64 16.29 -4.90
N ALA A 155 13.32 17.39 -4.53
CA ALA A 155 14.22 17.42 -3.37
C ALA A 155 13.49 17.14 -2.05
N VAL A 156 12.29 17.67 -1.86
CA VAL A 156 11.45 17.40 -0.67
C VAL A 156 11.06 15.92 -0.58
N VAL A 157 10.59 15.32 -1.69
CA VAL A 157 10.26 13.88 -1.70
C VAL A 157 11.50 13.04 -1.46
N PHE A 158 12.62 13.38 -2.11
CA PHE A 158 13.92 12.72 -1.91
C PHE A 158 14.34 12.75 -0.44
N ALA A 159 14.32 13.93 0.18
CA ALA A 159 14.63 14.09 1.60
C ALA A 159 13.67 13.29 2.50
N GLY A 160 12.39 13.28 2.18
CA GLY A 160 11.36 12.48 2.88
C GLY A 160 11.66 10.97 2.84
N VAL A 161 12.08 10.45 1.70
CA VAL A 161 12.47 9.03 1.55
C VAL A 161 13.73 8.72 2.38
N LEU A 162 14.73 9.60 2.38
CA LEU A 162 15.93 9.45 3.20
C LEU A 162 15.61 9.50 4.70
N LEU A 163 14.75 10.42 5.11
CA LEU A 163 14.28 10.52 6.51
C LEU A 163 13.54 9.26 6.94
N LEU A 164 12.65 8.74 6.08
CA LEU A 164 11.93 7.49 6.35
C LEU A 164 12.88 6.31 6.53
N ALA A 165 13.88 6.17 5.65
CA ALA A 165 14.89 5.12 5.73
C ALA A 165 15.73 5.23 7.00
N SER A 166 16.20 6.44 7.31
CA SER A 166 17.02 6.75 8.48
C SER A 166 16.26 6.52 9.79
N ALA A 167 15.02 7.02 9.89
CA ALA A 167 14.15 6.81 11.04
C ALA A 167 13.85 5.32 11.27
N SER A 168 13.57 4.58 10.21
CA SER A 168 13.35 3.13 10.30
C SER A 168 14.59 2.38 10.78
N ALA A 169 15.79 2.79 10.36
CA ALA A 169 17.04 2.22 10.82
C ALA A 169 17.25 2.48 12.32
N VAL A 170 17.01 3.70 12.80
CA VAL A 170 17.11 4.05 14.23
C VAL A 170 16.09 3.26 15.06
N ILE A 171 14.84 3.16 14.61
CA ILE A 171 13.78 2.42 15.33
C ILE A 171 14.11 0.91 15.39
N GLY A 172 14.64 0.36 14.30
CA GLY A 172 15.11 -1.03 14.26
C GLY A 172 16.22 -1.31 15.28
N LEU A 173 17.21 -0.42 15.35
CA LEU A 173 18.33 -0.52 16.28
C LEU A 173 17.93 -0.42 17.76
N ARG A 174 16.94 0.39 18.10
CA ARG A 174 16.45 0.49 19.49
C ARG A 174 16.03 -0.86 20.05
N ARG A 175 15.47 -1.74 19.23
CA ARG A 175 15.05 -3.09 19.65
C ARG A 175 16.25 -3.99 19.95
N VAL A 176 17.35 -3.85 19.22
CA VAL A 176 18.58 -4.64 19.39
C VAL A 176 19.42 -4.12 20.58
N VAL A 177 19.41 -2.81 20.83
CA VAL A 177 20.16 -2.17 21.92
C VAL A 177 19.55 -2.48 23.30
N ILE A 178 18.23 -2.61 23.39
CA ILE A 178 17.51 -2.79 24.67
C ILE A 178 17.59 -4.25 25.19
N SER A 179 17.91 -5.24 24.35
CA SER A 179 18.01 -6.64 24.77
C SER A 179 19.39 -7.23 24.44
N PRO A 180 20.41 -6.99 25.28
CA PRO A 180 21.78 -7.49 25.02
C PRO A 180 21.91 -9.02 25.11
N LEU A 181 20.95 -9.72 25.69
CA LEU A 181 20.99 -11.16 25.93
C LEU A 181 20.21 -12.00 24.91
N GLY A 182 19.71 -11.40 23.81
CA GLY A 182 19.09 -12.15 22.71
C GLY A 182 17.88 -13.00 23.09
N VAL A 183 17.28 -12.80 24.27
CA VAL A 183 16.07 -13.51 24.67
C VAL A 183 14.94 -13.00 23.78
N ARG A 184 14.60 -13.77 22.76
CA ARG A 184 13.34 -13.61 22.03
C ARG A 184 12.21 -13.78 23.03
N THR A 185 11.81 -12.69 23.67
CA THR A 185 10.54 -12.68 24.38
C THR A 185 9.46 -13.03 23.38
N ARG A 186 8.75 -14.11 23.66
CA ARG A 186 7.58 -14.56 22.90
C ARG A 186 6.70 -13.33 22.66
N ILE A 187 6.58 -12.92 21.40
CA ILE A 187 5.72 -11.80 21.03
C ILE A 187 4.32 -12.25 21.42
N THR A 188 3.79 -11.70 22.54
CA THR A 188 2.41 -11.93 22.93
C THR A 188 1.55 -11.34 21.80
N VAL A 189 0.84 -12.22 21.12
CA VAL A 189 -0.11 -11.82 20.06
C VAL A 189 -1.11 -10.87 20.70
N SER A 190 -1.05 -9.58 20.36
CA SER A 190 -1.96 -8.58 20.91
C SER A 190 -3.37 -9.00 20.55
N SER A 191 -4.20 -9.33 21.57
CA SER A 191 -5.58 -9.71 21.37
C SER A 191 -6.33 -8.59 20.63
N VAL A 192 -6.94 -8.94 19.50
CA VAL A 192 -7.82 -8.01 18.79
C VAL A 192 -9.20 -8.11 19.45
N HIS A 193 -9.61 -7.06 20.17
CA HIS A 193 -10.83 -7.06 20.95
C HIS A 193 -12.04 -6.79 20.06
N TRP A 194 -13.15 -7.52 20.29
CA TRP A 194 -14.44 -7.33 19.63
C TRP A 194 -15.05 -5.92 19.84
N ILE A 195 -14.64 -5.22 20.91
CA ILE A 195 -14.98 -3.82 21.20
C ILE A 195 -14.66 -2.91 19.99
N ARG A 196 -13.61 -3.21 19.23
CA ARG A 196 -13.27 -2.45 18.01
C ARG A 196 -14.34 -2.57 16.93
N ALA A 197 -14.96 -3.75 16.81
CA ALA A 197 -16.09 -3.96 15.89
C ALA A 197 -17.34 -3.17 16.33
N LEU A 198 -17.59 -3.08 17.64
CA LEU A 198 -18.67 -2.26 18.20
C LEU A 198 -18.45 -0.76 17.97
N ILE A 199 -17.24 -0.26 18.24
CA ILE A 199 -16.87 1.15 17.97
C ILE A 199 -17.04 1.46 16.49
N ALA A 200 -16.65 0.54 15.63
CA ALA A 200 -16.76 0.68 14.19
C ALA A 200 -18.22 0.68 13.73
N GLY A 201 -19.03 -0.24 14.23
CA GLY A 201 -20.47 -0.27 13.92
C GLY A 201 -21.18 1.00 14.41
N GLY A 202 -20.84 1.48 15.62
CA GLY A 202 -21.33 2.75 16.14
C GLY A 202 -20.93 3.96 15.29
N ALA A 203 -19.68 4.02 14.84
CA ALA A 203 -19.22 5.09 13.97
C ALA A 203 -19.94 5.08 12.59
N ILE A 204 -20.18 3.91 12.00
CA ILE A 204 -20.96 3.77 10.77
C ILE A 204 -22.42 4.22 10.99
N ALA A 205 -23.03 3.82 12.10
CA ALA A 205 -24.40 4.22 12.43
C ALA A 205 -24.52 5.74 12.63
N ILE A 206 -23.58 6.36 13.34
CA ILE A 206 -23.50 7.82 13.53
C ILE A 206 -23.29 8.50 12.17
N ALA A 207 -22.40 7.97 11.32
CA ALA A 207 -22.16 8.47 9.98
C ALA A 207 -23.45 8.47 9.14
N PHE A 208 -24.23 7.39 9.20
CA PHE A 208 -25.50 7.26 8.50
C PHE A 208 -26.56 8.26 8.96
N VAL A 209 -26.62 8.53 10.27
CA VAL A 209 -27.52 9.57 10.84
C VAL A 209 -27.09 10.96 10.39
N LEU A 210 -25.79 11.26 10.41
CA LEU A 210 -25.25 12.55 9.99
C LEU A 210 -25.52 12.84 8.51
N ILE A 211 -25.42 11.85 7.63
CA ILE A 211 -25.78 12.00 6.19
C ILE A 211 -27.23 12.44 6.01
N LYS A 212 -28.16 11.99 6.89
CA LYS A 212 -29.56 12.36 6.78
C LYS A 212 -29.91 13.73 7.38
N VAL A 213 -29.16 14.18 8.36
CA VAL A 213 -29.48 15.41 9.13
C VAL A 213 -28.76 16.64 8.55
N PHE A 214 -27.52 16.50 8.12
CA PHE A 214 -26.68 17.63 7.71
C PHE A 214 -27.04 18.33 6.36
N PRO A 215 -27.54 17.65 5.32
CA PRO A 215 -27.90 18.33 4.06
C PRO A 215 -28.97 19.41 4.20
N SER A 216 -29.77 19.34 5.27
CA SER A 216 -30.81 20.32 5.54
C SER A 216 -30.30 21.63 6.19
N ILE A 217 -29.04 21.70 6.60
CA ILE A 217 -28.50 22.78 7.45
C ILE A 217 -27.40 23.59 6.76
N GLY A 218 -26.80 23.10 5.63
CA GLY A 218 -25.62 23.73 5.02
C GLY A 218 -25.63 23.80 3.51
N GLY A 219 -24.86 24.75 2.95
CA GLY A 219 -24.62 24.87 1.51
C GLY A 219 -23.75 23.75 0.93
N LEU A 220 -23.47 23.80 -0.38
CA LEU A 220 -22.72 22.81 -1.16
C LEU A 220 -21.37 22.42 -0.50
N VAL A 221 -20.62 23.40 -0.03
CA VAL A 221 -19.30 23.17 0.62
C VAL A 221 -19.45 22.34 1.89
N THR A 222 -20.44 22.64 2.73
CA THR A 222 -20.69 21.88 3.96
C THR A 222 -21.06 20.44 3.64
N THR A 223 -21.86 20.21 2.61
CA THR A 223 -22.24 18.87 2.16
C THR A 223 -21.03 18.08 1.69
N ILE A 224 -20.12 18.66 0.89
CA ILE A 224 -18.90 18.03 0.43
C ILE A 224 -17.98 17.66 1.60
N VAL A 225 -17.78 18.58 2.55
CA VAL A 225 -16.93 18.34 3.73
C VAL A 225 -17.51 17.21 4.60
N VAL A 226 -18.82 17.18 4.80
CA VAL A 226 -19.49 16.11 5.56
C VAL A 226 -19.33 14.75 4.86
N ILE A 227 -19.57 14.69 3.55
CA ILE A 227 -19.38 13.45 2.77
C ILE A 227 -17.93 12.98 2.85
N ALA A 228 -16.95 13.87 2.69
CA ALA A 228 -15.53 13.54 2.80
C ALA A 228 -15.15 13.05 4.21
N ALA A 229 -15.67 13.69 5.26
CA ALA A 229 -15.44 13.29 6.64
C ALA A 229 -16.04 11.91 6.94
N LEU A 230 -17.25 11.64 6.47
CA LEU A 230 -17.93 10.35 6.62
C LEU A 230 -17.21 9.23 5.86
N PHE A 231 -16.75 9.54 4.66
CA PHE A 231 -15.92 8.63 3.88
C PHE A 231 -14.60 8.30 4.60
N GLY A 232 -13.91 9.33 5.13
CA GLY A 232 -12.70 9.15 5.92
C GLY A 232 -12.94 8.34 7.20
N ALA A 233 -14.06 8.58 7.90
CA ALA A 233 -14.47 7.81 9.06
C ALA A 233 -14.73 6.32 8.72
N ALA A 234 -15.42 6.05 7.60
CA ALA A 234 -15.64 4.68 7.13
C ALA A 234 -14.33 3.95 6.83
N LEU A 235 -13.38 4.63 6.20
CA LEU A 235 -12.04 4.08 5.95
C LEU A 235 -11.25 3.83 7.26
N ALA A 236 -11.34 4.74 8.23
CA ALA A 236 -10.72 4.56 9.53
C ALA A 236 -11.31 3.34 10.26
N VAL A 237 -12.63 3.17 10.20
CA VAL A 237 -13.33 2.00 10.73
C VAL A 237 -12.85 0.70 10.07
N LEU A 238 -12.78 0.66 8.75
CA LEU A 238 -12.24 -0.49 8.02
C LEU A 238 -10.82 -0.84 8.48
N ASN A 239 -9.98 0.16 8.74
CA ASN A 239 -8.62 -0.03 9.21
C ASN A 239 -8.55 -0.61 10.64
N VAL A 240 -9.48 -0.26 11.50
CA VAL A 240 -9.57 -0.77 12.88
C VAL A 240 -10.14 -2.19 12.93
N VAL A 241 -11.16 -2.47 12.12
CA VAL A 241 -11.88 -3.77 12.09
C VAL A 241 -11.15 -4.82 11.27
N GLY A 242 -10.42 -4.40 10.25
CA GLY A 242 -9.78 -5.28 9.27
C GLY A 242 -8.96 -6.43 9.87
N PRO A 243 -8.04 -6.18 10.81
CA PRO A 243 -7.27 -7.26 11.45
C PRO A 243 -8.15 -8.28 12.18
N TRP A 244 -9.29 -7.86 12.74
CA TRP A 244 -10.23 -8.76 13.39
C TRP A 244 -10.97 -9.63 12.36
N VAL A 245 -11.45 -9.04 11.27
CA VAL A 245 -12.08 -9.77 10.16
C VAL A 245 -11.14 -10.84 9.61
N LEU A 246 -9.87 -10.48 9.37
CA LEU A 246 -8.86 -11.44 8.90
C LEU A 246 -8.62 -12.57 9.90
N LYS A 247 -8.57 -12.27 11.21
CA LYS A 247 -8.45 -13.29 12.25
C LYS A 247 -9.62 -14.26 12.21
N VAL A 248 -10.85 -13.77 12.11
CA VAL A 248 -12.06 -14.60 12.05
C VAL A 248 -12.08 -15.47 10.78
N ALA A 249 -11.77 -14.85 9.62
CA ALA A 249 -11.72 -15.56 8.35
C ALA A 249 -10.66 -16.67 8.35
N ALA A 250 -9.44 -16.35 8.81
CA ALA A 250 -8.35 -17.33 8.91
C ALA A 250 -8.66 -18.45 9.92
N SER A 251 -9.32 -18.14 11.05
CA SER A 251 -9.77 -19.16 12.01
C SER A 251 -10.80 -20.12 11.42
N ARG A 252 -11.75 -19.58 10.60
CA ARG A 252 -12.71 -20.42 9.88
C ARG A 252 -12.03 -21.28 8.83
N GLN A 253 -11.06 -20.72 8.08
CA GLN A 253 -10.28 -21.46 7.10
C GLN A 253 -9.46 -22.58 7.74
N LEU A 254 -8.85 -22.32 8.91
CA LEU A 254 -8.07 -23.31 9.66
C LEU A 254 -8.94 -24.52 10.06
N ARG A 255 -10.17 -24.27 10.53
CA ARG A 255 -11.12 -25.33 10.92
C ARG A 255 -11.59 -26.21 9.75
N ARG A 256 -11.53 -25.67 8.51
CA ARG A 256 -11.93 -26.35 7.27
C ARG A 256 -10.76 -26.78 6.41
N ALA A 257 -9.53 -26.73 6.97
CA ALA A 257 -8.33 -27.03 6.23
C ALA A 257 -8.09 -28.54 6.18
N GLU A 258 -8.29 -29.14 5.01
CA GLU A 258 -7.99 -30.55 4.71
C GLU A 258 -6.61 -30.72 4.06
N LEU A 259 -6.10 -29.66 3.39
CA LEU A 259 -4.84 -29.66 2.66
C LEU A 259 -3.74 -28.95 3.44
N PRO A 260 -2.49 -29.43 3.40
CA PRO A 260 -1.36 -28.84 4.14
C PRO A 260 -1.14 -27.37 3.81
N GLU A 261 -1.25 -26.97 2.53
CA GLU A 261 -1.09 -25.57 2.13
C GLU A 261 -2.18 -24.67 2.67
N ARG A 262 -3.42 -25.16 2.88
CA ARG A 262 -4.51 -24.38 3.50
C ARG A 262 -4.27 -24.17 4.98
N LEU A 263 -3.81 -25.20 5.65
CA LEU A 263 -3.47 -25.17 7.08
C LEU A 263 -2.32 -24.18 7.34
N LEU A 264 -1.24 -24.30 6.57
CA LEU A 264 -0.08 -23.40 6.67
C LEU A 264 -0.48 -21.94 6.38
N ALA A 265 -1.22 -21.70 5.31
CA ALA A 265 -1.66 -20.36 4.94
C ALA A 265 -2.50 -19.71 6.06
N ALA A 266 -3.47 -20.45 6.62
CA ALA A 266 -4.29 -19.95 7.73
C ALA A 266 -3.45 -19.66 8.99
N ARG A 267 -2.45 -20.50 9.30
CA ARG A 267 -1.54 -20.30 10.43
C ARG A 267 -0.67 -19.05 10.25
N ILE A 268 -0.11 -18.83 9.07
CA ILE A 268 0.67 -17.60 8.75
C ILE A 268 -0.16 -16.34 9.02
N VAL A 269 -1.42 -16.31 8.60
CA VAL A 269 -2.32 -15.17 8.84
C VAL A 269 -2.66 -15.02 10.32
N LEU A 270 -2.90 -16.12 11.04
CA LEU A 270 -3.25 -16.11 12.47
C LEU A 270 -2.07 -15.74 13.36
N ASP A 271 -0.84 -16.00 12.95
CA ASP A 271 0.36 -15.60 13.67
C ASP A 271 0.43 -14.07 13.83
N SER A 272 0.10 -13.33 12.78
CA SER A 272 0.02 -11.86 12.86
C SER A 272 -1.07 -11.25 11.95
N PRO A 273 -2.34 -11.24 12.38
CA PRO A 273 -3.43 -10.64 11.59
C PRO A 273 -3.23 -9.15 11.27
N LYS A 274 -2.52 -8.43 12.15
CA LYS A 274 -2.16 -7.03 11.94
C LYS A 274 -1.11 -6.87 10.82
N ALA A 275 -0.16 -7.79 10.72
CA ALA A 275 0.83 -7.77 9.66
C ALA A 275 0.17 -8.12 8.31
N ALA A 276 -0.72 -9.12 8.28
CA ALA A 276 -1.51 -9.46 7.11
C ALA A 276 -2.37 -8.27 6.66
N TRP A 277 -3.06 -7.59 7.59
CA TRP A 277 -3.84 -6.39 7.27
C TRP A 277 -3.00 -5.26 6.67
N ARG A 278 -1.81 -5.01 7.20
CA ARG A 278 -0.92 -3.98 6.63
C ARG A 278 -0.51 -4.24 5.19
N GLN A 279 -0.46 -5.51 4.78
CA GLN A 279 -0.15 -5.86 3.39
C GLN A 279 -1.33 -5.62 2.44
N VAL A 280 -2.56 -5.92 2.90
CA VAL A 280 -3.75 -5.92 2.04
C VAL A 280 -4.74 -4.78 2.33
N GLY A 281 -4.53 -4.00 3.39
CA GLY A 281 -5.45 -2.93 3.82
C GLY A 281 -5.65 -1.83 2.77
N GLY A 282 -4.64 -1.57 1.94
CA GLY A 282 -4.76 -0.65 0.81
C GLY A 282 -5.79 -1.12 -0.23
N ILE A 283 -5.91 -2.43 -0.43
CA ILE A 283 -6.94 -3.01 -1.32
C ILE A 283 -8.34 -2.84 -0.73
N ALA A 284 -8.48 -3.02 0.58
CA ALA A 284 -9.76 -2.79 1.23
C ALA A 284 -10.26 -1.36 0.98
N MET A 285 -9.37 -0.38 1.14
CA MET A 285 -9.68 1.02 0.89
C MET A 285 -9.96 1.30 -0.60
N ALA A 286 -9.16 0.75 -1.50
CA ALA A 286 -9.39 0.87 -2.94
C ALA A 286 -10.73 0.25 -3.37
N SER A 287 -11.07 -0.94 -2.87
CA SER A 287 -12.33 -1.61 -3.20
C SER A 287 -13.54 -0.88 -2.61
N PHE A 288 -13.42 -0.35 -1.38
CA PHE A 288 -14.45 0.50 -0.79
C PHE A 288 -14.69 1.75 -1.64
N MET A 289 -13.60 2.45 -2.00
CA MET A 289 -13.65 3.65 -2.83
C MET A 289 -14.21 3.35 -4.22
N ALA A 290 -13.84 2.23 -4.82
CA ALA A 290 -14.32 1.82 -6.13
C ALA A 290 -15.84 1.72 -6.18
N VAL A 291 -16.45 1.11 -5.17
CA VAL A 291 -17.90 0.97 -5.08
C VAL A 291 -18.55 2.30 -4.71
N PHE A 292 -18.05 2.98 -3.69
CA PHE A 292 -18.63 4.23 -3.19
C PHE A 292 -18.57 5.36 -4.23
N ALA A 293 -17.37 5.73 -4.68
CA ALA A 293 -17.17 6.80 -5.65
C ALA A 293 -17.65 6.39 -7.04
N GLY A 294 -17.52 5.11 -7.40
CA GLY A 294 -18.00 4.58 -8.66
C GLY A 294 -19.53 4.64 -8.80
N THR A 295 -20.25 4.41 -7.71
CA THR A 295 -21.70 4.62 -7.68
C THR A 295 -22.05 6.09 -7.86
N GLY A 296 -21.29 7.00 -7.22
CA GLY A 296 -21.45 8.44 -7.39
C GLY A 296 -21.25 8.89 -8.85
N VAL A 297 -20.21 8.41 -9.51
CA VAL A 297 -19.95 8.69 -10.94
C VAL A 297 -21.03 8.10 -11.83
N ALA A 298 -21.53 6.90 -11.54
CA ALA A 298 -22.62 6.29 -12.29
C ALA A 298 -23.91 7.13 -12.21
N LEU A 299 -24.24 7.63 -11.02
CA LEU A 299 -25.39 8.51 -10.80
C LEU A 299 -25.24 9.86 -11.52
N MET A 300 -24.05 10.44 -11.47
CA MET A 300 -23.74 11.69 -12.14
C MET A 300 -23.99 11.61 -13.66
N ASN A 301 -23.60 10.49 -14.28
CA ASN A 301 -23.90 10.24 -15.70
C ASN A 301 -25.40 10.14 -16.02
N VAL A 302 -26.22 9.79 -15.03
CA VAL A 302 -27.69 9.72 -15.20
C VAL A 302 -28.33 11.07 -14.99
N MET A 303 -27.80 11.87 -14.07
CA MET A 303 -28.30 13.22 -13.76
C MET A 303 -27.90 14.24 -14.85
N THR A 304 -26.84 13.98 -15.61
CA THR A 304 -26.53 14.68 -16.86
C THR A 304 -27.51 14.22 -17.94
N GLY A 305 -28.73 14.78 -17.90
CA GLY A 305 -29.79 14.52 -18.88
C GLY A 305 -29.48 15.10 -20.28
N PRO A 306 -30.41 14.96 -21.23
CA PRO A 306 -30.23 15.48 -22.59
C PRO A 306 -29.94 17.00 -22.69
N ASP A 307 -30.32 17.75 -21.65
CA ASP A 307 -30.12 19.20 -21.55
C ASP A 307 -28.83 19.60 -20.82
N ALA A 308 -27.99 18.61 -20.43
CA ALA A 308 -26.72 18.88 -19.76
C ALA A 308 -25.73 19.56 -20.69
N SER A 309 -24.95 20.48 -20.14
CA SER A 309 -23.93 21.19 -20.91
C SER A 309 -22.76 20.24 -21.28
N ALA A 310 -22.05 20.57 -22.36
CA ALA A 310 -20.83 19.84 -22.74
C ALA A 310 -19.80 19.80 -21.58
N THR A 311 -19.83 20.81 -20.73
CA THR A 311 -18.99 20.96 -19.55
C THR A 311 -19.31 19.90 -18.47
N ASP A 312 -20.61 19.60 -18.24
CA ASP A 312 -21.04 18.59 -17.27
C ASP A 312 -20.63 17.18 -17.69
N PHE A 313 -20.73 16.88 -18.99
CA PHE A 313 -20.25 15.62 -19.53
C PHE A 313 -18.72 15.48 -19.43
N ALA A 314 -17.97 16.56 -19.67
CA ALA A 314 -16.53 16.58 -19.52
C ALA A 314 -16.13 16.33 -18.06
N LEU A 315 -16.78 17.00 -17.10
CA LEU A 315 -16.54 16.84 -15.67
C LEU A 315 -16.81 15.41 -15.20
N ALA A 316 -17.94 14.80 -15.60
CA ALA A 316 -18.27 13.44 -15.24
C ALA A 316 -17.21 12.43 -15.77
N ARG A 317 -16.74 12.64 -17.01
CA ARG A 317 -15.67 11.83 -17.61
C ARG A 317 -14.35 12.00 -16.85
N ASP A 318 -13.99 13.22 -16.47
CA ASP A 318 -12.73 13.52 -15.79
C ASP A 318 -12.73 12.96 -14.37
N ILE A 319 -13.84 13.05 -13.63
CA ILE A 319 -13.99 12.42 -12.31
C ILE A 319 -13.81 10.89 -12.42
N ARG A 320 -14.43 10.27 -13.42
CA ARG A 320 -14.27 8.84 -13.68
C ARG A 320 -12.80 8.48 -14.00
N THR A 321 -12.13 9.29 -14.82
CA THR A 321 -10.71 9.11 -15.15
C THR A 321 -9.85 9.23 -13.91
N GLY A 322 -10.04 10.25 -13.07
CA GLY A 322 -9.34 10.42 -11.81
C GLY A 322 -9.56 9.26 -10.82
N LEU A 323 -10.79 8.74 -10.75
CA LEU A 323 -11.11 7.55 -9.95
C LEU A 323 -10.34 6.33 -10.43
N ILE A 324 -10.32 6.06 -11.73
CA ILE A 324 -9.59 4.92 -12.32
C ILE A 324 -8.09 5.05 -12.05
N ILE A 325 -7.50 6.23 -12.23
CA ILE A 325 -6.08 6.49 -11.93
C ILE A 325 -5.77 6.20 -10.47
N THR A 326 -6.61 6.69 -9.56
CA THR A 326 -6.43 6.48 -8.11
C THR A 326 -6.51 5.01 -7.74
N LEU A 327 -7.44 4.27 -8.34
CA LEU A 327 -7.56 2.82 -8.14
C LEU A 327 -6.32 2.08 -8.66
N ILE A 328 -5.89 2.37 -9.90
CA ILE A 328 -4.69 1.76 -10.49
C ILE A 328 -3.47 2.07 -9.63
N GLY A 329 -3.27 3.32 -9.23
CA GLY A 329 -2.18 3.74 -8.36
C GLY A 329 -2.18 2.99 -7.03
N SER A 330 -3.34 2.85 -6.40
CA SER A 330 -3.51 2.10 -5.14
C SER A 330 -3.13 0.63 -5.32
N PHE A 331 -3.63 -0.04 -6.36
CA PHE A 331 -3.32 -1.45 -6.63
C PHE A 331 -1.84 -1.66 -6.96
N LEU A 332 -1.21 -0.77 -7.71
CA LEU A 332 0.23 -0.82 -8.01
C LEU A 332 1.07 -0.68 -6.73
N MET A 333 0.72 0.25 -5.85
CA MET A 333 1.40 0.43 -4.56
C MET A 333 1.25 -0.80 -3.67
N VAL A 334 0.06 -1.40 -3.61
CA VAL A 334 -0.17 -2.63 -2.85
C VAL A 334 0.59 -3.80 -3.46
N ALA A 335 0.57 -3.97 -4.79
CA ALA A 335 1.31 -5.03 -5.48
C ALA A 335 2.82 -4.92 -5.21
N ALA A 336 3.37 -3.71 -5.30
CA ALA A 336 4.77 -3.44 -4.96
C ALA A 336 5.07 -3.74 -3.48
N SER A 337 4.20 -3.31 -2.55
CA SER A 337 4.32 -3.58 -1.11
C SER A 337 4.31 -5.09 -0.82
N VAL A 338 3.40 -5.83 -1.44
CA VAL A 338 3.31 -7.30 -1.33
C VAL A 338 4.57 -7.93 -1.88
N GLY A 339 5.04 -7.54 -3.06
CA GLY A 339 6.26 -8.06 -3.67
C GLY A 339 7.49 -7.86 -2.78
N VAL A 340 7.68 -6.65 -2.25
CA VAL A 340 8.79 -6.29 -1.36
C VAL A 340 8.73 -7.08 -0.04
N ASN A 341 7.55 -7.16 0.60
CA ASN A 341 7.39 -7.92 1.84
C ASN A 341 7.65 -9.42 1.61
N GLN A 342 7.14 -9.99 0.52
CA GLN A 342 7.35 -11.40 0.18
C GLN A 342 8.81 -11.72 -0.09
N ALA A 343 9.51 -10.85 -0.80
CA ALA A 343 10.93 -11.01 -1.02
C ALA A 343 11.73 -10.97 0.30
N SER A 344 11.34 -10.06 1.22
CA SER A 344 11.92 -10.01 2.56
C SER A 344 11.67 -11.30 3.34
N ASP A 345 10.41 -11.76 3.37
CA ASP A 345 10.01 -12.94 4.15
C ASP A 345 10.72 -14.22 3.65
N VAL A 346 10.91 -14.39 2.34
CA VAL A 346 11.66 -15.51 1.77
C VAL A 346 13.12 -15.50 2.21
N LEU A 347 13.73 -14.32 2.25
CA LEU A 347 15.12 -14.15 2.65
C LEU A 347 15.32 -14.37 4.17
N ASP A 348 14.35 -13.88 4.97
CA ASP A 348 14.40 -13.99 6.43
C ASP A 348 14.15 -15.44 6.93
N GLN A 349 13.38 -16.22 6.17
CA GLN A 349 12.98 -17.57 6.54
C GLN A 349 13.77 -18.67 5.81
N ARG A 350 14.97 -18.37 5.30
CA ARG A 350 15.80 -19.34 4.56
C ARG A 350 16.07 -20.61 5.37
N GLU A 351 16.42 -20.48 6.64
CA GLU A 351 16.68 -21.63 7.51
C GLU A 351 15.42 -22.46 7.74
N LEU A 352 14.27 -21.82 7.92
CA LEU A 352 12.99 -22.51 8.02
C LEU A 352 12.66 -23.27 6.73
N HIS A 353 12.83 -22.64 5.58
CA HIS A 353 12.60 -23.27 4.28
C HIS A 353 13.56 -24.47 4.07
N ARG A 354 14.81 -24.32 4.46
CA ARG A 354 15.80 -25.42 4.43
C ARG A 354 15.37 -26.57 5.34
N SER A 355 14.97 -26.28 6.57
CA SER A 355 14.48 -27.28 7.53
C SER A 355 13.25 -28.03 7.01
N LEU A 356 12.30 -27.29 6.39
CA LEU A 356 11.12 -27.90 5.78
C LEU A 356 11.50 -28.81 4.59
N HIS A 357 12.51 -28.42 3.80
CA HIS A 357 13.02 -29.23 2.70
C HIS A 357 13.64 -30.53 3.22
N HIS A 358 14.48 -30.49 4.26
CA HIS A 358 15.05 -31.68 4.90
C HIS A 358 13.98 -32.60 5.51
N LEU A 359 12.83 -32.06 5.93
CA LEU A 359 11.69 -32.85 6.38
C LEU A 359 10.84 -33.41 5.21
N GLY A 360 11.31 -33.25 3.95
CA GLY A 360 10.64 -33.79 2.76
C GLY A 360 9.44 -32.97 2.26
N MET A 361 9.26 -31.72 2.72
CA MET A 361 8.16 -30.88 2.25
C MET A 361 8.45 -30.37 0.82
N PRO A 362 7.53 -30.60 -0.17
CA PRO A 362 7.72 -30.12 -1.53
C PRO A 362 7.70 -28.58 -1.60
N LEU A 363 8.60 -28.03 -2.42
CA LEU A 363 8.67 -26.58 -2.70
C LEU A 363 7.32 -26.02 -3.12
N GLU A 364 6.56 -26.75 -3.93
CA GLU A 364 5.24 -26.31 -4.40
C GLU A 364 4.22 -26.13 -3.28
N THR A 365 4.26 -26.96 -2.24
CA THR A 365 3.37 -26.86 -1.09
C THR A 365 3.65 -25.57 -0.31
N VAL A 366 4.92 -25.25 -0.11
CA VAL A 366 5.35 -24.01 0.56
C VAL A 366 4.98 -22.79 -0.27
N ASP A 367 5.21 -22.81 -1.59
CA ASP A 367 4.87 -21.71 -2.50
C ASP A 367 3.36 -21.47 -2.56
N ARG A 368 2.56 -22.55 -2.66
CA ARG A 368 1.09 -22.47 -2.62
C ARG A 368 0.57 -21.93 -1.28
N ALA A 369 1.13 -22.38 -0.17
CA ALA A 369 0.76 -21.89 1.16
C ALA A 369 1.04 -20.39 1.31
N ARG A 370 2.21 -19.93 0.89
CA ARG A 370 2.64 -18.53 0.93
C ARG A 370 1.72 -17.63 0.10
N ARG A 371 1.45 -18.00 -1.15
CA ARG A 371 0.52 -17.25 -2.02
C ARG A 371 -0.88 -17.20 -1.44
N ARG A 372 -1.35 -18.32 -0.91
CA ARG A 372 -2.67 -18.40 -0.29
C ARG A 372 -2.79 -17.56 0.97
N ALA A 373 -1.70 -17.45 1.75
CA ALA A 373 -1.63 -16.58 2.92
C ALA A 373 -1.79 -15.09 2.59
N ILE A 374 -1.56 -14.69 1.33
CA ILE A 374 -1.80 -13.33 0.85
C ILE A 374 -3.15 -13.23 0.16
N MET A 375 -3.43 -14.15 -0.80
CA MET A 375 -4.62 -14.05 -1.63
C MET A 375 -5.92 -14.23 -0.84
N SER A 376 -5.91 -15.06 0.21
CA SER A 376 -7.08 -15.24 1.06
C SER A 376 -7.44 -13.96 1.84
N PRO A 377 -6.52 -13.32 2.60
CA PRO A 377 -6.78 -12.01 3.19
C PRO A 377 -7.18 -10.95 2.16
N LEU A 378 -6.52 -10.92 1.01
CA LEU A 378 -6.79 -9.97 -0.06
C LEU A 378 -8.25 -10.08 -0.55
N LEU A 379 -8.70 -11.27 -0.90
CA LEU A 379 -10.08 -11.49 -1.37
C LEU A 379 -11.11 -11.18 -0.27
N VAL A 380 -10.85 -11.60 0.96
CA VAL A 380 -11.72 -11.30 2.10
C VAL A 380 -11.85 -9.79 2.32
N THR A 381 -10.75 -9.04 2.21
CA THR A 381 -10.75 -7.59 2.40
C THR A 381 -11.37 -6.86 1.21
N ALA A 382 -11.04 -7.25 -0.02
CA ALA A 382 -11.59 -6.64 -1.22
C ALA A 382 -13.12 -6.80 -1.28
N ILE A 383 -13.61 -8.03 -1.14
CA ILE A 383 -15.05 -8.33 -1.19
C ILE A 383 -15.74 -7.73 0.03
N GLY A 384 -15.18 -7.90 1.24
CA GLY A 384 -15.79 -7.39 2.47
C GLY A 384 -15.95 -5.88 2.47
N SER A 385 -14.93 -5.13 2.03
CA SER A 385 -15.01 -3.67 1.93
C SER A 385 -15.93 -3.19 0.81
N ALA A 386 -15.98 -3.89 -0.32
CA ALA A 386 -16.93 -3.61 -1.39
C ALA A 386 -18.39 -3.81 -0.94
N VAL A 387 -18.66 -4.90 -0.20
CA VAL A 387 -19.99 -5.16 0.39
C VAL A 387 -20.37 -4.10 1.41
N VAL A 388 -19.43 -3.69 2.30
CA VAL A 388 -19.68 -2.60 3.26
C VAL A 388 -20.01 -1.29 2.53
N ALA A 389 -19.27 -0.95 1.48
CA ALA A 389 -19.56 0.22 0.66
C ALA A 389 -20.93 0.13 0.00
N ALA A 390 -21.26 -1.03 -0.60
CA ALA A 390 -22.55 -1.26 -1.26
C ALA A 390 -23.74 -1.16 -0.28
N ILE A 391 -23.59 -1.64 0.95
CA ILE A 391 -24.61 -1.52 1.99
C ILE A 391 -24.77 -0.03 2.39
N LEU A 392 -23.68 0.71 2.53
CA LEU A 392 -23.71 2.11 2.94
C LEU A 392 -24.43 3.00 1.91
N VAL A 393 -24.23 2.71 0.63
CA VAL A 393 -24.86 3.45 -0.47
C VAL A 393 -25.93 2.60 -1.21
N PHE A 394 -26.57 1.68 -0.51
CA PHE A 394 -27.49 0.68 -1.09
C PHE A 394 -28.56 1.25 -2.04
N PRO A 395 -29.28 2.35 -1.69
CA PRO A 395 -30.28 2.92 -2.60
C PRO A 395 -29.66 3.43 -3.90
N LEU A 396 -28.45 4.02 -3.82
CA LEU A 396 -27.74 4.57 -4.96
C LEU A 396 -27.15 3.46 -5.85
N VAL A 397 -26.66 2.40 -5.26
CA VAL A 397 -26.16 1.21 -5.99
C VAL A 397 -27.31 0.57 -6.78
N GLY A 398 -28.51 0.46 -6.19
CA GLY A 398 -29.68 -0.08 -6.87
C GLY A 398 -30.06 0.74 -8.11
N ILE A 399 -30.09 2.06 -7.99
CA ILE A 399 -30.33 2.97 -9.11
C ILE A 399 -29.23 2.83 -10.17
N ALA A 400 -27.96 2.86 -9.77
CA ALA A 400 -26.82 2.74 -10.67
C ALA A 400 -26.78 1.41 -11.44
N LEU A 401 -27.22 0.31 -10.83
CA LEU A 401 -27.32 -0.99 -11.49
C LEU A 401 -28.33 -1.00 -12.65
N ILE A 402 -29.41 -0.24 -12.52
CA ILE A 402 -30.47 -0.14 -13.54
C ILE A 402 -30.06 0.87 -14.62
N THR A 403 -29.52 2.02 -14.22
CA THR A 403 -29.33 3.17 -15.09
C THR A 403 -27.94 3.26 -15.74
N ALA A 404 -26.90 2.75 -15.07
CA ALA A 404 -25.51 2.84 -15.54
C ALA A 404 -24.69 1.55 -15.30
N PRO A 405 -25.19 0.36 -15.75
CA PRO A 405 -24.52 -0.91 -15.49
C PRO A 405 -23.09 -0.99 -16.06
N LEU A 406 -22.84 -0.36 -17.21
CA LEU A 406 -21.52 -0.32 -17.84
C LEU A 406 -20.48 0.42 -16.98
N SER A 407 -20.86 1.48 -16.26
CA SER A 407 -19.97 2.20 -15.36
C SER A 407 -19.56 1.33 -14.19
N LEU A 408 -20.49 0.61 -13.58
CA LEU A 408 -20.20 -0.34 -12.49
C LEU A 408 -19.36 -1.52 -12.98
N LEU A 409 -19.62 -2.03 -14.19
CA LEU A 409 -18.83 -3.10 -14.80
C LEU A 409 -17.37 -2.64 -15.02
N THR A 410 -17.15 -1.41 -15.48
CA THR A 410 -15.80 -0.85 -15.67
C THR A 410 -15.03 -0.82 -14.35
N ILE A 411 -15.68 -0.39 -13.26
CA ILE A 411 -15.06 -0.34 -11.93
C ILE A 411 -14.76 -1.75 -11.42
N ALA A 412 -15.70 -2.69 -11.58
CA ALA A 412 -15.48 -4.08 -11.22
C ALA A 412 -14.31 -4.69 -12.01
N ALA A 413 -14.19 -4.37 -13.31
CA ALA A 413 -13.06 -4.79 -14.14
C ALA A 413 -11.73 -4.21 -13.63
N VAL A 414 -11.67 -2.92 -13.30
CA VAL A 414 -10.45 -2.27 -12.76
C VAL A 414 -10.03 -2.93 -11.43
N VAL A 415 -10.98 -3.20 -10.53
CA VAL A 415 -10.71 -3.89 -9.26
C VAL A 415 -10.21 -5.32 -9.52
N SER A 416 -10.83 -6.04 -10.45
CA SER A 416 -10.44 -7.42 -10.79
C SER A 416 -9.03 -7.47 -11.40
N VAL A 417 -8.72 -6.54 -12.32
CA VAL A 417 -7.37 -6.39 -12.89
C VAL A 417 -6.37 -6.03 -11.79
N GLY A 418 -6.73 -5.12 -10.88
CA GLY A 418 -5.89 -4.74 -9.75
C GLY A 418 -5.57 -5.92 -8.84
N ILE A 419 -6.55 -6.75 -8.51
CA ILE A 419 -6.36 -8.02 -7.77
C ILE A 419 -5.42 -8.95 -8.56
N GLY A 420 -5.59 -9.04 -9.90
CA GLY A 420 -4.72 -9.80 -10.77
C GLY A 420 -3.26 -9.32 -10.74
N VAL A 421 -3.02 -8.01 -10.73
CA VAL A 421 -1.67 -7.42 -10.61
C VAL A 421 -1.02 -7.79 -9.27
N VAL A 422 -1.77 -7.73 -8.17
CA VAL A 422 -1.26 -8.17 -6.86
C VAL A 422 -0.98 -9.68 -6.86
N TRP A 423 -1.84 -10.48 -7.48
CA TRP A 423 -1.59 -11.91 -7.65
C TRP A 423 -0.30 -12.17 -8.45
N ALA A 424 -0.11 -11.47 -9.56
CA ALA A 424 1.10 -11.56 -10.38
C ALA A 424 2.36 -11.18 -9.59
N SER A 425 2.30 -10.17 -8.72
CA SER A 425 3.44 -9.77 -7.88
C SER A 425 3.91 -10.89 -6.94
N THR A 426 3.02 -11.79 -6.52
CA THR A 426 3.40 -12.97 -5.71
C THR A 426 4.21 -14.00 -6.50
N TRP A 427 4.09 -14.03 -7.83
CA TRP A 427 4.89 -14.90 -8.71
C TRP A 427 6.30 -14.36 -8.92
N ALA A 428 6.47 -13.06 -8.92
CA ALA A 428 7.76 -12.41 -9.13
C ALA A 428 8.82 -12.83 -8.07
N THR A 429 8.39 -13.30 -6.90
CA THR A 429 9.28 -13.77 -5.82
C THR A 429 9.58 -15.27 -5.86
N ARG A 430 9.02 -16.02 -6.80
CA ARG A 430 9.26 -17.48 -6.94
C ARG A 430 10.73 -17.84 -7.19
N PRO A 431 11.48 -17.11 -8.05
CA PRO A 431 12.91 -17.41 -8.26
C PRO A 431 13.75 -17.30 -6.98
N LEU A 432 13.42 -16.33 -6.11
CA LEU A 432 14.10 -16.18 -4.82
C LEU A 432 13.86 -17.37 -3.90
N LEU A 433 12.64 -17.91 -3.89
CA LEU A 433 12.30 -19.10 -3.14
C LEU A 433 13.04 -20.34 -3.68
N GLN A 434 13.08 -20.51 -5.01
CA GLN A 434 13.81 -21.60 -5.65
C GLN A 434 15.31 -21.56 -5.31
N ALA A 435 15.92 -20.38 -5.36
CA ALA A 435 17.31 -20.20 -4.97
C ALA A 435 17.55 -20.56 -3.48
N ALA A 436 16.61 -20.22 -2.60
CA ALA A 436 16.71 -20.58 -1.18
C ALA A 436 16.63 -22.10 -0.91
N PHE A 437 15.95 -22.86 -1.78
CA PHE A 437 15.90 -24.34 -1.72
C PHE A 437 17.09 -25.01 -2.40
N GLN A 438 17.67 -24.42 -3.45
CA GLN A 438 18.81 -25.00 -4.19
C GLN A 438 20.15 -24.83 -3.48
N THR A 439 20.29 -23.80 -2.64
CA THR A 439 21.49 -23.58 -1.80
C THR A 439 21.45 -24.38 -0.51
N ALA A 440 20.54 -25.30 -0.39
CA ALA A 440 20.41 -26.26 0.70
C ALA A 440 21.01 -27.61 0.29
#